data_5d409742bfe5c4cdf964af9163439b10
#
_entry.id   5d409742bfe5c4cdf964af9163439b10
#
_cell.length_a   1.000
_cell.length_b   1.000
_cell.length_c   1.000
_cell.angle_alpha   90.00
_cell.angle_beta   90.00
_cell.angle_gamma   90.00
#
_symmetry.space_group_name_H-M   'P 1'
#
loop_
_entity.id
_entity.type
_entity.pdbx_description
1 polymer ?
#
loop_
_entity_poly.entity_id
_entity_poly.type
_entity_poly.pdbx_seq_one_letter_code
_entity_poly.pdbx_strand_id
1 'polypeptide(L)'
;AFLTHPVFNTHHSETEMLRYIRSLSDKDLALDRSMIPLGSCTMKLNATAEMIPITWPEFANVHPFAPQDQLAGYAELDRLLQQWLCQATGYAGISLQPNA
;
A
#
# COMPACT_ATOMS: atom_id res chain seq x y z
N ALA A 1 12.85 -26.33 25.58
CA ALA A 1 13.24 -25.59 24.36
C ALA A 1 11.99 -24.99 23.76
N PHE A 2 12.11 -23.81 23.19
CA PHE A 2 11.03 -23.06 22.58
C PHE A 2 11.24 -23.00 21.06
N LEU A 3 10.18 -23.16 20.27
CA LEU A 3 10.24 -23.17 18.81
C LEU A 3 11.24 -24.19 18.25
N THR A 4 11.07 -25.46 18.60
CA THR A 4 11.98 -26.54 18.23
C THR A 4 11.82 -27.06 16.81
N HIS A 5 10.73 -26.68 16.11
CA HIS A 5 10.52 -27.09 14.73
C HIS A 5 11.63 -26.54 13.82
N PRO A 6 12.16 -27.36 12.89
CA PRO A 6 13.27 -26.91 12.02
C PRO A 6 13.04 -25.60 11.28
N VAL A 7 11.81 -25.29 10.92
CA VAL A 7 11.48 -24.02 10.20
C VAL A 7 11.90 -22.77 10.97
N PHE A 8 11.94 -22.82 12.29
CA PHE A 8 12.38 -21.70 13.12
C PHE A 8 13.90 -21.61 13.28
N ASN A 9 14.63 -22.61 12.79
CA ASN A 9 16.06 -22.75 12.93
C ASN A 9 16.78 -22.86 11.56
N THR A 10 16.07 -22.57 10.50
CA THR A 10 16.54 -22.45 9.13
C THR A 10 16.16 -21.09 8.59
N HIS A 11 16.53 -20.73 7.38
CA HIS A 11 16.19 -19.45 6.76
C HIS A 11 16.77 -18.23 7.48
N HIS A 12 18.09 -18.24 7.68
CA HIS A 12 18.79 -17.20 8.44
C HIS A 12 19.18 -15.96 7.64
N SER A 13 19.00 -15.96 6.32
CA SER A 13 19.22 -14.79 5.48
C SER A 13 17.92 -14.23 4.93
N GLU A 14 17.93 -12.96 4.53
CA GLU A 14 16.78 -12.32 3.86
C GLU A 14 16.36 -13.10 2.61
N THR A 15 17.32 -13.51 1.79
CA THR A 15 17.03 -14.28 0.55
C THR A 15 16.41 -15.64 0.86
N GLU A 16 16.88 -16.34 1.87
CA GLU A 16 16.30 -17.61 2.28
C GLU A 16 14.88 -17.43 2.81
N MET A 17 14.64 -16.40 3.60
CA MET A 17 13.32 -16.09 4.11
C MET A 17 12.36 -15.74 2.98
N LEU A 18 12.76 -14.93 2.03
CA LEU A 18 11.95 -14.58 0.86
C LEU A 18 11.57 -15.82 0.04
N ARG A 19 12.54 -16.72 -0.20
CA ARG A 19 12.28 -17.98 -0.91
C ARG A 19 11.34 -18.88 -0.13
N TYR A 20 11.48 -18.94 1.18
CA TYR A 20 10.58 -19.70 2.03
C TYR A 20 9.16 -19.16 1.99
N ILE A 21 8.97 -17.85 2.16
CA ILE A 21 7.67 -17.20 2.06
C ILE A 21 7.06 -17.46 0.68
N ARG A 22 7.86 -17.35 -0.40
CA ARG A 22 7.40 -17.67 -1.75
C ARG A 22 6.95 -19.11 -1.89
N SER A 23 7.68 -20.06 -1.35
CA SER A 23 7.33 -21.48 -1.37
C SER A 23 6.00 -21.77 -0.66
N LEU A 24 5.67 -21.01 0.36
CA LEU A 24 4.38 -21.11 1.06
C LEU A 24 3.25 -20.50 0.21
N SER A 25 3.49 -19.33 -0.35
CA SER A 25 2.50 -18.64 -1.20
C SER A 25 2.20 -19.41 -2.50
N ASP A 26 3.15 -20.22 -2.97
CA ASP A 26 2.98 -21.05 -4.18
C ASP A 26 2.07 -22.27 -3.97
N LYS A 27 1.76 -22.60 -2.73
CA LYS A 27 0.85 -23.73 -2.41
C LYS A 27 -0.62 -23.38 -2.59
N ASP A 28 -0.96 -22.13 -2.72
CA ASP A 28 -2.33 -21.64 -2.85
C ASP A 28 -2.37 -20.42 -3.79
N LEU A 29 -3.56 -19.85 -3.97
CA LEU A 29 -3.76 -18.64 -4.76
C LEU A 29 -3.01 -17.46 -4.12
N ALA A 30 -2.32 -16.69 -4.96
CA ALA A 30 -1.66 -15.47 -4.54
C ALA A 30 -2.05 -14.31 -5.44
N LEU A 31 -2.21 -13.12 -4.86
CA LEU A 31 -2.69 -11.93 -5.56
C LEU A 31 -1.77 -11.45 -6.68
N ASP A 32 -0.48 -11.80 -6.62
CA ASP A 32 0.53 -11.40 -7.59
C ASP A 32 0.54 -12.27 -8.87
N ARG A 33 -0.22 -13.37 -8.91
CA ARG A 33 -0.21 -14.32 -10.02
C ARG A 33 -1.54 -14.99 -10.32
N SER A 34 -2.60 -14.66 -9.61
CA SER A 34 -3.93 -15.25 -9.81
C SER A 34 -4.91 -14.26 -10.41
N MET A 35 -5.76 -14.77 -11.29
CA MET A 35 -6.95 -14.02 -11.71
C MET A 35 -8.04 -14.22 -10.68
N ILE A 36 -8.38 -13.17 -9.96
CA ILE A 36 -9.46 -13.20 -8.98
C ILE A 36 -10.75 -12.78 -9.68
N PRO A 37 -11.78 -13.66 -9.73
CA PRO A 37 -13.03 -13.37 -10.43
C PRO A 37 -13.94 -12.37 -9.70
N LEU A 38 -13.47 -11.77 -8.61
CA LEU A 38 -14.22 -10.81 -7.79
C LEU A 38 -13.78 -9.39 -8.07
N GLY A 39 -14.73 -8.50 -8.35
CA GLY A 39 -14.46 -7.10 -8.64
C GLY A 39 -14.33 -6.23 -7.39
N SER A 40 -15.45 -5.82 -6.82
CA SER A 40 -15.49 -4.78 -5.77
C SER A 40 -14.82 -5.16 -4.45
N CYS A 41 -14.85 -6.42 -4.08
CA CYS A 41 -14.27 -6.91 -2.82
C CYS A 41 -12.80 -7.31 -2.94
N THR A 42 -12.21 -7.13 -4.11
CA THR A 42 -10.80 -7.51 -4.36
C THR A 42 -9.87 -6.53 -3.66
N MET A 43 -8.87 -7.05 -2.97
CA MET A 43 -7.79 -6.22 -2.42
C MET A 43 -7.03 -5.52 -3.55
N LYS A 44 -6.87 -4.20 -3.40
CA LYS A 44 -6.07 -3.40 -4.33
C LYS A 44 -4.60 -3.47 -3.91
N LEU A 45 -3.75 -3.91 -4.83
CA LEU A 45 -2.32 -4.00 -4.58
C LEU A 45 -1.65 -2.69 -4.98
N ASN A 46 -0.78 -2.19 -4.10
CA ASN A 46 0.04 -1.03 -4.35
C ASN A 46 1.51 -1.46 -4.49
N ALA A 47 2.27 -0.75 -5.32
CA ALA A 47 3.71 -0.93 -5.37
C ALA A 47 4.35 -0.52 -4.05
N THR A 48 5.39 -1.23 -3.62
CA THR A 48 6.13 -0.89 -2.39
C THR A 48 6.65 0.54 -2.42
N ALA A 49 7.11 1.01 -3.57
CA ALA A 49 7.59 2.38 -3.76
C ALA A 49 6.51 3.44 -3.52
N GLU A 50 5.24 3.12 -3.78
CA GLU A 50 4.10 4.01 -3.49
C GLU A 50 3.77 4.04 -1.99
N MET A 51 4.07 2.96 -1.28
CA MET A 51 3.81 2.84 0.15
C MET A 51 4.90 3.46 1.03
N ILE A 52 6.13 3.57 0.52
CA ILE A 52 7.27 4.10 1.28
C ILE A 52 7.00 5.51 1.86
N PRO A 53 6.46 6.49 1.10
CA PRO A 53 6.20 7.83 1.62
C PRO A 53 5.28 7.86 2.84
N ILE A 54 4.37 6.90 2.99
CA ILE A 54 3.46 6.82 4.14
C ILE A 54 4.22 6.62 5.46
N THR A 55 5.42 6.05 5.40
CA THR A 55 6.27 5.82 6.58
C THR A 55 7.10 7.06 6.98
N TRP A 56 7.17 8.07 6.13
CA TRP A 56 7.93 9.28 6.44
C TRP A 56 7.21 10.12 7.51
N PRO A 57 7.92 10.66 8.50
CA PRO A 57 7.31 11.42 9.58
C PRO A 57 6.49 12.62 9.10
N GLU A 58 6.92 13.25 8.01
CA GLU A 58 6.24 14.40 7.40
C GLU A 58 4.84 14.05 6.91
N PHE A 59 4.59 12.78 6.57
CA PHE A 59 3.27 12.27 6.20
C PHE A 59 2.58 11.55 7.35
N ALA A 60 3.29 10.66 8.06
CA ALA A 60 2.70 9.79 9.06
C ALA A 60 2.27 10.52 10.34
N ASN A 61 2.96 11.60 10.71
CA ASN A 61 2.77 12.28 12.00
C ASN A 61 1.87 13.52 11.94
N VAL A 62 1.21 13.76 10.83
CA VAL A 62 0.30 14.89 10.69
C VAL A 62 -1.03 14.59 11.36
N HIS A 63 -1.44 15.47 12.27
CA HIS A 63 -2.73 15.33 12.93
C HIS A 63 -3.88 15.73 12.00
N PRO A 64 -5.02 15.00 11.97
CA PRO A 64 -6.16 15.31 11.10
C PRO A 64 -6.74 16.72 11.27
N PHE A 65 -6.60 17.31 12.46
CA PHE A 65 -7.04 18.67 12.78
C PHE A 65 -5.88 19.66 12.92
N ALA A 66 -4.76 19.42 12.25
CA ALA A 66 -3.69 20.40 12.21
C ALA A 66 -4.18 21.69 11.55
N PRO A 67 -3.69 22.89 11.99
CA PRO A 67 -4.05 24.14 11.36
C PRO A 67 -3.73 24.16 9.85
N GLN A 68 -4.63 24.74 9.06
CA GLN A 68 -4.52 24.68 7.59
C GLN A 68 -3.27 25.40 7.05
N ASP A 69 -2.83 26.44 7.72
CA ASP A 69 -1.60 27.17 7.39
C ASP A 69 -0.34 26.31 7.51
N GLN A 70 -0.41 25.22 8.30
CA GLN A 70 0.66 24.23 8.44
C GLN A 70 0.55 23.06 7.46
N LEU A 71 -0.50 23.00 6.65
CA LEU A 71 -0.82 21.92 5.74
C LEU A 71 -0.70 22.29 4.26
N ALA A 72 0.03 23.35 3.93
CA ALA A 72 0.13 23.85 2.56
C ALA A 72 0.61 22.77 1.56
N GLY A 73 1.56 21.91 1.94
CA GLY A 73 2.04 20.81 1.12
C GLY A 73 0.97 19.75 0.84
N TYR A 74 0.16 19.41 1.84
CA TYR A 74 -0.97 18.49 1.66
C TYR A 74 -2.05 19.07 0.78
N ALA A 75 -2.38 20.35 0.95
CA ALA A 75 -3.35 21.03 0.11
C ALA A 75 -2.91 21.07 -1.37
N GLU A 76 -1.62 21.29 -1.61
CA GLU A 76 -1.07 21.28 -2.96
C GLU A 76 -1.06 19.86 -3.56
N LEU A 77 -0.70 18.84 -2.78
CA LEU A 77 -0.77 17.43 -3.21
C LEU A 77 -2.20 17.04 -3.61
N ASP A 78 -3.17 17.36 -2.79
CA ASP A 78 -4.60 17.10 -3.04
C ASP A 78 -5.07 17.81 -4.33
N ARG A 79 -4.76 19.09 -4.46
CA ARG A 79 -5.10 19.90 -5.64
C ARG A 79 -4.50 19.33 -6.93
N LEU A 80 -3.22 18.98 -6.92
CA LEU A 80 -2.52 18.43 -8.08
C LEU A 80 -3.10 17.08 -8.47
N LEU A 81 -3.36 16.21 -7.52
CA LEU A 81 -3.91 14.88 -7.80
C LEU A 81 -5.32 14.99 -8.38
N GLN A 82 -6.18 15.82 -7.83
CA GLN A 82 -7.50 16.08 -8.39
C GLN A 82 -7.41 16.63 -9.82
N GLN A 83 -6.51 17.57 -10.06
CA GLN A 83 -6.29 18.14 -11.39
C GLN A 83 -5.86 17.07 -12.40
N TRP A 84 -4.88 16.23 -12.06
CA TRP A 84 -4.41 15.17 -12.96
C TRP A 84 -5.48 14.12 -13.23
N LEU A 85 -6.25 13.74 -12.22
CA LEU A 85 -7.37 12.82 -12.40
C LEU A 85 -8.47 13.40 -13.28
N CYS A 86 -8.81 14.69 -13.13
CA CYS A 86 -9.74 15.36 -14.03
C CYS A 86 -9.23 15.36 -15.49
N GLN A 87 -7.95 15.66 -15.70
CA GLN A 87 -7.34 15.64 -17.02
C GLN A 87 -7.36 14.23 -17.64
N ALA A 88 -7.06 13.20 -16.85
CA ALA A 88 -7.01 11.81 -17.32
C ALA A 88 -8.41 11.25 -17.65
N THR A 89 -9.43 11.64 -16.90
CA THR A 89 -10.79 11.06 -16.99
C THR A 89 -11.76 11.92 -17.78
N GLY A 90 -11.48 13.21 -17.94
CA GLY A 90 -12.40 14.17 -18.54
C GLY A 90 -13.54 14.62 -17.62
N TYR A 91 -13.52 14.26 -16.35
CA TYR A 91 -14.53 14.72 -15.39
C TYR A 91 -14.30 16.19 -14.99
N ALA A 92 -15.40 16.88 -14.68
CA ALA A 92 -15.36 18.27 -14.25
C ALA A 92 -14.83 18.44 -12.82
N GLY A 93 -14.90 17.41 -11.99
CA GLY A 93 -14.41 17.43 -10.62
C GLY A 93 -14.20 16.02 -10.09
N ILE A 94 -13.26 15.89 -9.16
CA ILE A 94 -12.90 14.62 -8.50
C ILE A 94 -12.89 14.88 -6.99
N SER A 95 -13.39 13.94 -6.21
CA SER A 95 -13.22 13.87 -4.77
C SER A 95 -12.30 12.70 -4.41
N LEU A 96 -11.29 12.95 -3.57
CA LEU A 96 -10.39 11.92 -3.07
C LEU A 96 -10.91 11.26 -1.78
N GLN A 97 -12.10 11.63 -1.35
CA GLN A 97 -12.71 11.05 -0.16
C GLN A 97 -13.06 9.57 -0.41
N PRO A 98 -12.67 8.65 0.50
CA PRO A 98 -13.05 7.25 0.40
C PRO A 98 -14.58 7.07 0.41
N ASN A 99 -15.08 6.18 -0.43
CA ASN A 99 -16.51 5.95 -0.56
C ASN A 99 -16.99 4.68 0.16
N ALA A 100 -16.09 3.72 0.43
CA ALA A 100 -16.48 2.46 1.09
C ALA A 100 -15.31 1.86 1.84
#